data_bfba2a323ee15569e82ee404e801c01f
#
_entry.id   bfba2a323ee15569e82ee404e801c01f
#
_cell.length_a   1.000
_cell.length_b   1.000
_cell.length_c   1.000
_cell.angle_alpha   90.00
_cell.angle_beta   90.00
_cell.angle_gamma   90.00
#
_symmetry.space_group_name_H-M   'P 1'
#
loop_
_entity.id
_entity.type
_entity.pdbx_description
1 polymer ?
#
loop_
_entity_poly.entity_id
_entity_poly.type
_entity_poly.pdbx_seq_one_letter_code
_entity_poly.pdbx_strand_id
1 'polypeptide(L)'
;MESILITGASGFIGSFIVEEALKRKFGVWAGIRSTSSKRYLKNRKIHFLELDFAHPNELRAQLSGHKGTYNKFDYIIHCAGVTKCPDKHSIAYVNYLQIIYFIDTIKELNMGSKQFIYISSLSVFGPVREKDYTPIKADDPAVPNTAYGLRKLKAELYIQSMPGFPYVIHRPTGGYGPREADY
;
A
#
# COMPACT_ATOMS: atom_id res chain seq x y z
N MET A 1 -10.09 10.33 18.44
CA MET A 1 -9.64 10.65 17.05
C MET A 1 -9.17 9.33 16.45
N GLU A 2 -9.74 8.96 15.30
CA GLU A 2 -9.37 7.70 14.64
C GLU A 2 -7.95 7.79 14.06
N SER A 3 -7.22 6.70 14.13
CA SER A 3 -5.83 6.59 13.69
C SER A 3 -5.74 5.89 12.34
N ILE A 4 -4.83 6.36 11.48
CA ILE A 4 -4.61 5.78 10.17
C ILE A 4 -3.11 5.59 9.90
N LEU A 5 -2.73 4.37 9.52
CA LEU A 5 -1.40 4.07 8.98
C LEU A 5 -1.43 4.14 7.46
N ILE A 6 -0.53 4.91 6.88
CA ILE A 6 -0.34 5.02 5.43
C ILE A 6 1.07 4.54 5.11
N THR A 7 1.22 3.35 4.52
CA THR A 7 2.53 2.86 4.07
C THR A 7 2.88 3.46 2.71
N GLY A 8 4.18 3.57 2.41
CA GLY A 8 4.59 4.29 1.20
C GLY A 8 4.25 5.78 1.23
N ALA A 9 4.09 6.34 2.42
CA ALA A 9 3.65 7.71 2.66
C ALA A 9 4.55 8.79 2.02
N SER A 10 5.82 8.50 1.80
CA SER A 10 6.78 9.42 1.15
C SER A 10 6.68 9.45 -0.38
N GLY A 11 5.94 8.50 -0.98
CA GLY A 11 5.73 8.41 -2.42
C GLY A 11 4.67 9.38 -2.95
N PHE A 12 4.46 9.35 -4.27
CA PHE A 12 3.49 10.20 -4.96
C PHE A 12 2.09 10.09 -4.35
N ILE A 13 1.42 8.96 -4.52
CA ILE A 13 0.05 8.75 -4.01
C ILE A 13 -0.01 8.86 -2.49
N GLY A 14 0.92 8.19 -1.78
CA GLY A 14 0.93 8.18 -0.31
C GLY A 14 1.01 9.55 0.32
N SER A 15 1.80 10.47 -0.25
CA SER A 15 1.93 11.83 0.30
C SER A 15 0.66 12.68 0.16
N PHE A 16 -0.12 12.49 -0.91
CA PHE A 16 -1.43 13.13 -1.05
C PHE A 16 -2.46 12.54 -0.09
N ILE A 17 -2.44 11.21 0.12
CA ILE A 17 -3.33 10.57 1.09
C ILE A 17 -3.03 11.06 2.51
N VAL A 18 -1.75 11.23 2.87
CA VAL A 18 -1.36 11.84 4.16
C VAL A 18 -1.95 13.23 4.33
N GLU A 19 -1.86 14.09 3.32
CA GLU A 19 -2.43 15.44 3.39
C GLU A 19 -3.95 15.41 3.56
N GLU A 20 -4.64 14.54 2.81
CA GLU A 20 -6.09 14.43 2.88
C GLU A 20 -6.53 13.86 4.24
N ALA A 21 -5.83 12.86 4.77
CA ALA A 21 -6.10 12.32 6.10
C ALA A 21 -5.95 13.37 7.22
N LEU A 22 -4.94 14.23 7.12
CA LEU A 22 -4.77 15.34 8.06
C LEU A 22 -5.91 16.36 7.96
N LYS A 23 -6.38 16.70 6.75
CA LYS A 23 -7.54 17.59 6.56
C LYS A 23 -8.80 17.01 7.19
N ARG A 24 -8.98 15.70 7.09
CA ARG A 24 -10.08 14.95 7.72
C ARG A 24 -9.90 14.70 9.21
N LYS A 25 -8.85 15.25 9.82
CA LYS A 25 -8.57 15.18 11.26
C LYS A 25 -8.32 13.75 11.79
N PHE A 26 -7.74 12.87 10.96
CA PHE A 26 -7.20 11.60 11.44
C PHE A 26 -5.90 11.81 12.23
N GLY A 27 -5.61 10.92 13.17
CA GLY A 27 -4.27 10.72 13.74
C GLY A 27 -3.41 9.97 12.71
N VAL A 28 -2.53 10.70 12.00
CA VAL A 28 -1.83 10.15 10.83
C VAL A 28 -0.48 9.57 11.19
N TRP A 29 -0.28 8.31 10.84
CA TRP A 29 1.00 7.59 10.91
C TRP A 29 1.54 7.37 9.50
N ALA A 30 2.65 8.00 9.18
CA ALA A 30 3.36 7.83 7.92
C ALA A 30 4.35 6.66 8.03
N GLY A 31 4.00 5.52 7.42
CA GLY A 31 4.86 4.35 7.29
C GLY A 31 5.91 4.60 6.19
N ILE A 32 7.17 4.72 6.58
CA ILE A 32 8.30 5.05 5.70
C ILE A 32 9.50 4.15 5.99
N ARG A 33 10.44 4.02 5.06
CA ARG A 33 11.75 3.41 5.29
C ARG A 33 12.69 4.44 5.93
N SER A 34 13.72 4.00 6.63
CA SER A 34 14.78 4.87 7.19
C SER A 34 15.37 5.83 6.16
N THR A 35 15.53 5.35 4.92
CA THR A 35 16.09 6.12 3.78
C THR A 35 15.09 7.00 3.04
N SER A 36 13.82 7.02 3.45
CA SER A 36 12.76 7.76 2.74
C SER A 36 12.91 9.27 2.88
N SER A 37 12.75 10.00 1.76
CA SER A 37 12.67 11.46 1.80
C SER A 37 11.38 11.92 2.46
N LYS A 38 11.47 12.86 3.40
CA LYS A 38 10.32 13.48 4.08
C LYS A 38 9.89 14.80 3.44
N ARG A 39 10.36 15.12 2.21
CA ARG A 39 10.17 16.44 1.57
C ARG A 39 8.72 16.89 1.47
N TYR A 40 7.76 15.94 1.35
CA TYR A 40 6.32 16.19 1.28
C TYR A 40 5.59 15.94 2.60
N LEU A 41 6.27 15.48 3.64
CA LEU A 41 5.72 15.11 4.94
C LEU A 41 6.15 16.12 6.03
N LYS A 42 5.90 17.41 5.78
CA LYS A 42 6.40 18.52 6.65
C LYS A 42 5.47 18.88 7.80
N ASN A 43 4.22 18.39 7.79
CA ASN A 43 3.26 18.75 8.82
C ASN A 43 3.64 18.12 10.17
N ARG A 44 3.71 18.93 11.23
CA ARG A 44 4.13 18.50 12.57
C ARG A 44 3.16 17.52 13.25
N LYS A 45 1.96 17.35 12.71
CA LYS A 45 0.96 16.40 13.22
C LYS A 45 1.15 14.99 12.65
N ILE A 46 2.12 14.77 11.77
CA ILE A 46 2.45 13.46 11.22
C ILE A 46 3.31 12.72 12.22
N HIS A 47 2.87 11.54 12.64
CA HIS A 47 3.69 10.58 13.34
C HIS A 47 4.42 9.71 12.31
N PHE A 48 5.71 9.48 12.51
CA PHE A 48 6.48 8.61 11.63
C PHE A 48 6.63 7.23 12.24
N LEU A 49 6.39 6.21 11.44
CA LEU A 49 6.67 4.82 11.78
C LEU A 49 7.63 4.24 10.74
N GLU A 50 8.80 3.85 11.17
CA GLU A 50 9.74 3.16 10.30
C GLU A 50 9.27 1.73 10.07
N LEU A 51 9.21 1.31 8.80
CA LEU A 51 8.77 -0.01 8.40
C LEU A 51 9.74 -0.57 7.35
N ASP A 52 10.48 -1.60 7.74
CA ASP A 52 11.38 -2.31 6.85
C ASP A 52 10.72 -3.56 6.26
N PHE A 53 10.07 -3.38 5.13
CA PHE A 53 9.42 -4.47 4.42
C PHE A 53 10.39 -5.49 3.80
N ALA A 54 11.68 -5.17 3.69
CA ALA A 54 12.69 -6.08 3.15
C ALA A 54 13.11 -7.15 4.17
N HIS A 55 12.98 -6.87 5.45
CA HIS A 55 13.41 -7.74 6.54
C HIS A 55 12.23 -8.05 7.47
N PRO A 56 11.57 -9.21 7.32
CA PRO A 56 10.36 -9.57 8.08
C PRO A 56 10.52 -9.47 9.61
N ASN A 57 11.68 -9.84 10.15
CA ASN A 57 11.95 -9.77 11.59
C ASN A 57 11.98 -8.32 12.09
N GLU A 58 12.60 -7.41 11.32
CA GLU A 58 12.64 -5.99 11.61
C GLU A 58 11.25 -5.37 11.54
N LEU A 59 10.50 -5.68 10.48
CA LEU A 59 9.11 -5.25 10.33
C LEU A 59 8.27 -5.68 11.54
N ARG A 60 8.43 -6.93 11.97
CA ARG A 60 7.73 -7.46 13.15
C ARG A 60 8.11 -6.72 14.44
N ALA A 61 9.40 -6.47 14.65
CA ALA A 61 9.89 -5.72 15.80
C ALA A 61 9.35 -4.29 15.83
N GLN A 62 9.36 -3.61 14.70
CA GLN A 62 8.86 -2.24 14.54
C GLN A 62 7.35 -2.15 14.82
N LEU A 63 6.55 -3.06 14.27
CA LEU A 63 5.11 -3.12 14.52
C LEU A 63 4.79 -3.52 15.96
N SER A 64 5.53 -4.45 16.54
CA SER A 64 5.38 -4.87 17.95
C SER A 64 5.70 -3.72 18.90
N GLY A 65 6.76 -2.97 18.64
CA GLY A 65 7.11 -1.77 19.41
C GLY A 65 6.03 -0.70 19.34
N HIS A 66 5.47 -0.46 18.14
CA HIS A 66 4.35 0.45 17.99
C HIS A 66 3.12 -0.01 18.79
N LYS A 67 2.75 -1.29 18.69
CA LYS A 67 1.62 -1.85 19.42
C LYS A 67 1.77 -1.67 20.92
N GLY A 68 2.96 -1.90 21.45
CA GLY A 68 3.26 -1.74 22.88
C GLY A 68 3.03 -0.31 23.39
N THR A 69 3.18 0.70 22.54
CA THR A 69 3.08 2.13 22.91
C THR A 69 1.72 2.75 22.55
N TYR A 70 1.18 2.45 21.37
CA TYR A 70 0.04 3.15 20.76
C TYR A 70 -1.14 2.24 20.40
N ASN A 71 -1.02 0.92 20.60
CA ASN A 71 -2.01 -0.07 20.22
C ASN A 71 -2.11 -0.25 18.70
N LYS A 72 -3.33 -0.51 18.16
CA LYS A 72 -3.60 -0.77 16.74
C LYS A 72 -4.07 0.49 16.01
N PHE A 73 -4.03 0.46 14.69
CA PHE A 73 -4.62 1.49 13.84
C PHE A 73 -6.11 1.20 13.56
N ASP A 74 -6.92 2.27 13.48
CA ASP A 74 -8.31 2.13 13.03
C ASP A 74 -8.38 1.80 11.54
N TYR A 75 -7.50 2.40 10.73
CA TYR A 75 -7.41 2.17 9.28
C TYR A 75 -5.96 1.97 8.86
N ILE A 76 -5.77 1.15 7.82
CA ILE A 76 -4.48 0.96 7.18
C ILE A 76 -4.63 1.16 5.68
N ILE A 77 -3.86 2.07 5.08
CA ILE A 77 -3.78 2.24 3.62
C ILE A 77 -2.39 1.81 3.17
N HIS A 78 -2.35 0.72 2.39
CA HIS A 78 -1.10 0.19 1.87
C HIS A 78 -0.84 0.72 0.46
N CYS A 79 0.00 1.77 0.37
CA CYS A 79 0.47 2.36 -0.87
C CYS A 79 1.91 1.97 -1.22
N ALA A 80 2.62 1.26 -0.32
CA ALA A 80 3.98 0.83 -0.60
C ALA A 80 4.01 -0.11 -1.80
N GLY A 81 4.92 0.16 -2.73
CA GLY A 81 5.10 -0.61 -3.95
C GLY A 81 6.07 0.10 -4.89
N VAL A 82 6.52 -0.60 -5.92
CA VAL A 82 7.39 -0.05 -6.96
C VAL A 82 6.83 -0.37 -8.34
N THR A 83 6.90 0.60 -9.26
CA THR A 83 6.49 0.46 -10.65
C THR A 83 7.67 0.07 -11.54
N LYS A 84 8.88 0.53 -11.20
CA LYS A 84 10.13 0.28 -11.91
C LYS A 84 11.15 -0.33 -10.96
N CYS A 85 11.78 -1.42 -11.39
CA CYS A 85 12.88 -2.08 -10.68
C CYS A 85 13.91 -2.56 -11.70
N PRO A 86 15.21 -2.58 -11.37
CA PRO A 86 16.26 -3.05 -12.25
C PRO A 86 16.09 -4.51 -12.70
N ASP A 87 15.45 -5.33 -11.86
CA ASP A 87 15.23 -6.73 -12.18
C ASP A 87 13.81 -7.20 -11.80
N LYS A 88 13.37 -8.30 -12.45
CA LYS A 88 12.03 -8.88 -12.26
C LYS A 88 11.84 -9.52 -10.88
N HIS A 89 12.91 -9.97 -10.23
CA HIS A 89 12.84 -10.58 -8.90
C HIS A 89 12.53 -9.53 -7.84
N SER A 90 13.19 -8.37 -7.91
CA SER A 90 12.92 -7.25 -7.01
C SER A 90 11.48 -6.74 -7.12
N ILE A 91 10.91 -6.67 -8.34
CA ILE A 91 9.47 -6.33 -8.52
C ILE A 91 8.57 -7.36 -7.84
N ALA A 92 8.91 -8.65 -7.98
CA ALA A 92 8.14 -9.73 -7.36
C ALA A 92 8.13 -9.61 -5.83
N TYR A 93 9.31 -9.41 -5.25
CA TYR A 93 9.50 -9.29 -3.82
C TYR A 93 8.74 -8.10 -3.25
N VAL A 94 8.93 -6.90 -3.81
CA VAL A 94 8.36 -5.66 -3.26
C VAL A 94 6.83 -5.60 -3.40
N ASN A 95 6.27 -6.03 -4.54
CA ASN A 95 4.82 -5.86 -4.78
C ASN A 95 3.96 -7.05 -4.35
N TYR A 96 4.56 -8.14 -3.90
CA TYR A 96 3.83 -9.35 -3.49
C TYR A 96 4.26 -9.86 -2.11
N LEU A 97 5.52 -10.29 -1.94
CA LEU A 97 5.93 -10.91 -0.68
C LEU A 97 5.91 -9.92 0.50
N GLN A 98 6.28 -8.67 0.27
CA GLN A 98 6.28 -7.67 1.33
C GLN A 98 4.89 -7.39 1.87
N ILE A 99 3.86 -7.37 1.02
CA ILE A 99 2.48 -7.18 1.50
C ILE A 99 1.98 -8.39 2.27
N ILE A 100 2.34 -9.62 1.86
CA ILE A 100 2.00 -10.83 2.61
C ILE A 100 2.61 -10.76 4.01
N TYR A 101 3.92 -10.54 4.10
CA TYR A 101 4.60 -10.42 5.39
C TYR A 101 3.99 -9.34 6.29
N PHE A 102 3.62 -8.20 5.69
CA PHE A 102 2.96 -7.13 6.44
C PHE A 102 1.61 -7.57 7.00
N ILE A 103 0.74 -8.14 6.16
CA ILE A 103 -0.59 -8.58 6.57
C ILE A 103 -0.48 -9.69 7.62
N ASP A 104 0.39 -10.68 7.41
CA ASP A 104 0.57 -11.77 8.35
C ASP A 104 1.07 -11.23 9.70
N THR A 105 2.02 -10.30 9.68
CA THR A 105 2.53 -9.68 10.91
C THR A 105 1.46 -8.90 11.66
N ILE A 106 0.63 -8.09 10.99
CA ILE A 106 -0.45 -7.36 11.67
C ILE A 106 -1.52 -8.31 12.23
N LYS A 107 -1.78 -9.44 11.57
CA LYS A 107 -2.69 -10.48 12.07
C LYS A 107 -2.11 -11.18 13.31
N GLU A 108 -0.89 -11.67 13.24
CA GLU A 108 -0.19 -12.33 14.36
C GLU A 108 -0.08 -11.43 15.61
N LEU A 109 0.16 -10.14 15.39
CA LEU A 109 0.21 -9.17 16.47
C LEU A 109 -1.18 -8.70 16.94
N ASN A 110 -2.28 -9.22 16.40
CA ASN A 110 -3.64 -8.74 16.67
C ASN A 110 -3.81 -7.23 16.47
N MET A 111 -3.17 -6.69 15.43
CA MET A 111 -3.25 -5.28 15.03
C MET A 111 -4.27 -5.05 13.91
N GLY A 112 -5.24 -5.94 13.74
CA GLY A 112 -6.28 -5.80 12.72
C GLY A 112 -7.01 -4.45 12.81
N SER A 113 -7.20 -3.79 11.66
CA SER A 113 -7.88 -2.52 11.52
C SER A 113 -9.37 -2.69 11.21
N LYS A 114 -10.18 -1.63 11.36
CA LYS A 114 -11.57 -1.58 10.88
C LYS A 114 -11.65 -1.79 9.38
N GLN A 115 -10.65 -1.28 8.64
CA GLN A 115 -10.53 -1.47 7.19
C GLN A 115 -9.07 -1.41 6.76
N PHE A 116 -8.68 -2.36 5.92
CA PHE A 116 -7.41 -2.40 5.20
C PHE A 116 -7.63 -2.01 3.74
N ILE A 117 -7.00 -0.93 3.29
CA ILE A 117 -7.15 -0.42 1.93
C ILE A 117 -5.86 -0.71 1.17
N TYR A 118 -5.97 -1.50 0.11
CA TYR A 118 -4.85 -1.83 -0.76
C TYR A 118 -4.88 -1.01 -2.04
N ILE A 119 -3.81 -0.28 -2.31
CA ILE A 119 -3.62 0.42 -3.59
C ILE A 119 -2.99 -0.56 -4.59
N SER A 120 -3.84 -1.16 -5.40
CA SER A 120 -3.47 -2.05 -6.50
C SER A 120 -3.18 -1.26 -7.78
N SER A 121 -3.62 -1.74 -8.94
CA SER A 121 -3.45 -1.07 -10.22
C SER A 121 -4.44 -1.61 -11.26
N LEU A 122 -4.85 -0.77 -12.20
CA LEU A 122 -5.62 -1.20 -13.37
C LEU A 122 -4.84 -2.22 -14.24
N SER A 123 -3.51 -2.27 -14.14
CA SER A 123 -2.65 -3.24 -14.82
C SER A 123 -2.99 -4.71 -14.52
N VAL A 124 -3.82 -4.99 -13.52
CA VAL A 124 -4.32 -6.36 -13.25
C VAL A 124 -5.25 -6.87 -14.35
N PHE A 125 -5.89 -5.99 -15.11
CA PHE A 125 -6.78 -6.36 -16.22
C PHE A 125 -6.05 -6.60 -17.55
N GLY A 126 -4.74 -6.31 -17.61
CA GLY A 126 -3.95 -6.44 -18.84
C GLY A 126 -4.04 -5.20 -19.75
N PRO A 127 -3.86 -5.38 -21.07
CA PRO A 127 -3.82 -4.27 -22.00
C PRO A 127 -5.17 -3.58 -22.13
N VAL A 128 -5.13 -2.29 -22.50
CA VAL A 128 -6.33 -1.52 -22.84
C VAL A 128 -7.05 -2.13 -24.05
N ARG A 129 -8.37 -1.97 -24.10
CA ARG A 129 -9.22 -2.47 -25.20
C ARG A 129 -9.22 -1.47 -26.36
N GLU A 130 -8.11 -1.40 -27.08
CA GLU A 130 -7.90 -0.38 -28.14
C GLU A 130 -8.81 -0.59 -29.35
N LYS A 131 -9.31 -1.82 -29.56
CA LYS A 131 -10.12 -2.14 -30.74
C LYS A 131 -11.55 -1.62 -30.67
N ASP A 132 -12.16 -1.62 -29.51
CA ASP A 132 -13.57 -1.30 -29.29
C ASP A 132 -13.79 -0.25 -28.22
N TYR A 133 -12.73 0.21 -27.57
CA TYR A 133 -12.77 1.19 -26.47
C TYR A 133 -13.78 0.85 -25.37
N THR A 134 -14.10 -0.43 -25.20
CA THR A 134 -15.04 -0.89 -24.15
C THR A 134 -14.46 -0.59 -22.78
N PRO A 135 -15.18 0.12 -21.90
CA PRO A 135 -14.70 0.42 -20.55
C PRO A 135 -14.42 -0.87 -19.76
N ILE A 136 -13.32 -0.86 -19.00
CA ILE A 136 -13.03 -1.92 -18.04
C ILE A 136 -14.00 -1.80 -16.87
N LYS A 137 -14.67 -2.90 -16.53
CA LYS A 137 -15.59 -3.01 -15.40
C LYS A 137 -14.93 -3.71 -14.22
N ALA A 138 -15.48 -3.51 -13.02
CA ALA A 138 -14.94 -4.10 -11.80
C ALA A 138 -14.99 -5.64 -11.76
N ASP A 139 -15.94 -6.23 -12.46
CA ASP A 139 -16.21 -7.67 -12.59
C ASP A 139 -15.54 -8.31 -13.81
N ASP A 140 -14.83 -7.54 -14.64
CA ASP A 140 -14.06 -8.10 -15.74
C ASP A 140 -12.96 -9.06 -15.23
N PRO A 141 -12.67 -10.13 -15.97
CA PRO A 141 -11.61 -11.06 -15.59
C PRO A 141 -10.24 -10.35 -15.58
N ALA A 142 -9.49 -10.56 -14.50
CA ALA A 142 -8.13 -10.04 -14.37
C ALA A 142 -7.16 -10.92 -15.18
N VAL A 143 -6.58 -10.36 -16.25
CA VAL A 143 -5.64 -11.05 -17.16
C VAL A 143 -4.40 -10.18 -17.38
N PRO A 144 -3.53 -10.03 -16.38
CA PRO A 144 -2.37 -9.16 -16.47
C PRO A 144 -1.35 -9.68 -17.49
N ASN A 145 -0.82 -8.77 -18.31
CA ASN A 145 0.22 -9.05 -19.31
C ASN A 145 1.61 -8.53 -18.91
N THR A 146 1.74 -7.94 -17.71
CA THR A 146 3.01 -7.45 -17.18
C THR A 146 3.37 -8.13 -15.86
N ALA A 147 4.67 -8.21 -15.56
CA ALA A 147 5.14 -8.73 -14.27
C ALA A 147 4.59 -7.93 -13.09
N TYR A 148 4.48 -6.61 -13.24
CA TYR A 148 3.89 -5.72 -12.24
C TYR A 148 2.40 -6.06 -12.01
N GLY A 149 1.58 -6.08 -13.06
CA GLY A 149 0.16 -6.42 -12.98
C GLY A 149 -0.09 -7.80 -12.37
N LEU A 150 0.72 -8.82 -12.77
CA LEU A 150 0.64 -10.16 -12.20
C LEU A 150 0.91 -10.18 -10.68
N ARG A 151 1.89 -9.40 -10.21
CA ARG A 151 2.23 -9.34 -8.77
C ARG A 151 1.15 -8.60 -7.97
N LYS A 152 0.61 -7.52 -8.54
CA LYS A 152 -0.54 -6.83 -7.94
C LYS A 152 -1.75 -7.76 -7.84
N LEU A 153 -2.07 -8.51 -8.89
CA LEU A 153 -3.16 -9.49 -8.87
C LEU A 153 -2.93 -10.59 -7.81
N LYS A 154 -1.71 -11.15 -7.71
CA LYS A 154 -1.39 -12.13 -6.67
C LYS A 154 -1.62 -11.59 -5.27
N ALA A 155 -1.26 -10.34 -5.01
CA ALA A 155 -1.51 -9.68 -3.73
C ALA A 155 -3.01 -9.49 -3.46
N GLU A 156 -3.78 -9.11 -4.48
CA GLU A 156 -5.25 -9.04 -4.37
C GLU A 156 -5.87 -10.39 -4.02
N LEU A 157 -5.50 -11.45 -4.74
CA LEU A 157 -6.00 -12.80 -4.49
C LEU A 157 -5.65 -13.27 -3.07
N TYR A 158 -4.46 -12.96 -2.59
CA TYR A 158 -4.07 -13.26 -1.21
C TYR A 158 -4.97 -12.54 -0.20
N ILE A 159 -5.21 -11.24 -0.38
CA ILE A 159 -6.09 -10.45 0.48
C ILE A 159 -7.52 -11.02 0.46
N GLN A 160 -8.04 -11.34 -0.74
CA GLN A 160 -9.38 -11.88 -0.93
C GLN A 160 -9.56 -13.29 -0.35
N SER A 161 -8.49 -14.07 -0.26
CA SER A 161 -8.54 -15.43 0.29
C SER A 161 -8.70 -15.49 1.81
N MET A 162 -8.62 -14.35 2.51
CA MET A 162 -8.66 -14.29 3.98
C MET A 162 -10.08 -14.12 4.52
N PRO A 163 -10.67 -15.13 5.16
CA PRO A 163 -12.01 -15.02 5.74
C PRO A 163 -12.10 -13.91 6.79
N GLY A 164 -13.10 -13.03 6.68
CA GLY A 164 -13.37 -11.98 7.65
C GLY A 164 -12.36 -10.84 7.69
N PHE A 165 -11.36 -10.83 6.80
CA PHE A 165 -10.43 -9.70 6.72
C PHE A 165 -11.12 -8.49 6.06
N PRO A 166 -11.20 -7.32 6.75
CA PRO A 166 -11.95 -6.18 6.25
C PRO A 166 -11.12 -5.38 5.24
N TYR A 167 -11.22 -5.68 3.97
CA TYR A 167 -10.42 -5.02 2.94
C TYR A 167 -11.24 -4.21 1.92
N VAL A 168 -10.57 -3.26 1.30
CA VAL A 168 -10.96 -2.60 0.05
C VAL A 168 -9.76 -2.57 -0.88
N ILE A 169 -9.97 -2.88 -2.16
CA ILE A 169 -8.95 -2.85 -3.20
C ILE A 169 -9.26 -1.72 -4.17
N HIS A 170 -8.35 -0.76 -4.30
CA HIS A 170 -8.39 0.28 -5.32
C HIS A 170 -7.44 -0.06 -6.46
N ARG A 171 -7.94 0.01 -7.70
CA ARG A 171 -7.18 -0.24 -8.93
C ARG A 171 -7.06 1.07 -9.73
N PRO A 172 -6.18 1.99 -9.34
CA PRO A 172 -6.00 3.24 -10.07
C PRO A 172 -5.41 2.98 -11.46
N THR A 173 -5.71 3.89 -12.37
CA THR A 173 -5.05 4.02 -13.68
C THR A 173 -3.64 4.60 -13.51
N GLY A 174 -2.93 4.90 -14.61
CA GLY A 174 -1.71 5.69 -14.57
C GLY A 174 -1.99 7.06 -13.96
N GLY A 175 -1.35 7.35 -12.83
CA GLY A 175 -1.42 8.65 -12.16
C GLY A 175 -0.33 9.58 -12.67
N TYR A 176 -0.63 10.85 -12.82
CA TYR A 176 0.35 11.90 -13.16
C TYR A 176 0.05 13.16 -12.34
N GLY A 177 1.06 14.02 -12.16
CA GLY A 177 0.88 15.29 -11.48
C GLY A 177 2.07 15.69 -10.60
N PRO A 178 1.90 16.73 -9.77
CA PRO A 178 2.95 17.16 -8.84
C PRO A 178 3.41 16.01 -7.93
N ARG A 179 4.73 15.88 -7.70
CA ARG A 179 5.39 14.82 -6.90
C ARG A 179 5.58 13.48 -7.62
N GLU A 180 5.04 13.32 -8.84
CA GLU A 180 5.34 12.15 -9.66
C GLU A 180 6.80 12.23 -10.15
N ALA A 181 7.50 11.11 -10.06
CA ALA A 181 8.90 11.03 -10.46
C ALA A 181 9.12 10.08 -11.66
N ASP A 182 8.08 9.38 -12.08
CA ASP A 182 8.16 8.34 -13.12
C ASP A 182 7.80 8.83 -14.53
N TYR A 183 7.27 10.08 -14.66
CA TYR A 183 6.89 10.74 -15.93
C TYR A 183 7.60 12.07 -16.07
#